data_fdb15c5d5225e7614ea49b036ff59093
#
_entry.id   fdb15c5d5225e7614ea49b036ff59093
#
_cell.length_a   1.000
_cell.length_b   1.000
_cell.length_c   1.000
_cell.angle_alpha   90.00
_cell.angle_beta   90.00
_cell.angle_gamma   90.00
#
_symmetry.space_group_name_H-M   'P 1'
#
loop_
_entity.id
_entity.type
_entity.pdbx_description
1 polymer ?
#
loop_
_entity_poly.entity_id
_entity_poly.type
_entity_poly.pdbx_seq_one_letter_code
_entity_poly.pdbx_strand_id
1 'polypeptide(L)'
;MRKLLAIVGAMLLFSVSALGAMAQGAATPSDSASPAAEEPVSAGSVDPALGESVVYIDVSGNPIANVTVEAAERNWQDYGEFDEPDPGVEYVAFTVTVESVIGRGTLEVSDFDFTLQDSGGFIWGTTFASAAEDVEITPLEDDLNLASGESATFLVVFEVLQGQELAHLYWQPDSGRLLTLASLEGV
;
A
#
# COMPACT_ATOMS: atom_id res chain seq x y z
N MET A 1 -6.44 52.30 -11.63
CA MET A 1 -5.98 52.59 -13.00
C MET A 1 -6.25 51.39 -13.88
N ARG A 2 -7.07 51.66 -14.90
CA ARG A 2 -7.56 50.72 -15.92
C ARG A 2 -6.45 50.26 -16.83
N LYS A 3 -6.45 49.02 -17.31
CA LYS A 3 -6.24 48.69 -18.73
C LYS A 3 -6.76 47.29 -19.01
N LEU A 4 -7.92 47.24 -19.68
CA LEU A 4 -8.41 46.16 -20.52
C LEU A 4 -7.46 46.04 -21.75
N LEU A 5 -7.22 44.79 -22.22
CA LEU A 5 -6.91 44.54 -23.62
C LEU A 5 -7.63 43.25 -24.04
N ALA A 6 -8.62 43.43 -24.89
CA ALA A 6 -9.29 42.38 -25.66
C ALA A 6 -8.52 42.21 -27.00
N ILE A 7 -8.34 40.98 -27.46
CA ILE A 7 -8.00 40.67 -28.85
C ILE A 7 -8.89 39.56 -29.35
N VAL A 8 -9.62 39.92 -30.38
CA VAL A 8 -10.56 39.18 -31.25
C VAL A 8 -9.80 38.59 -32.43
N GLY A 9 -10.31 37.47 -32.97
CA GLY A 9 -10.08 37.01 -34.35
C GLY A 9 -9.32 35.68 -34.41
N ALA A 10 -9.61 34.74 -35.27
CA ALA A 10 -10.39 34.69 -36.45
C ALA A 10 -10.78 33.23 -36.79
N MET A 11 -11.94 33.09 -37.34
CA MET A 11 -12.57 31.91 -37.91
C MET A 11 -11.94 31.62 -39.29
N LEU A 12 -11.56 30.39 -39.56
CA LEU A 12 -11.25 29.94 -40.93
C LEU A 12 -11.89 28.56 -41.19
N LEU A 13 -12.99 28.63 -41.94
CA LEU A 13 -13.63 27.52 -42.61
C LEU A 13 -12.82 27.16 -43.88
N PHE A 14 -12.47 25.88 -44.03
CA PHE A 14 -12.12 25.31 -45.31
C PHE A 14 -12.89 24.01 -45.54
N SER A 15 -13.89 24.08 -46.37
CA SER A 15 -14.54 22.95 -47.00
C SER A 15 -13.88 22.66 -48.36
N VAL A 16 -13.39 21.46 -48.56
CA VAL A 16 -13.10 20.95 -49.91
C VAL A 16 -13.63 19.52 -50.01
N SER A 17 -14.66 19.38 -50.85
CA SER A 17 -15.18 18.10 -51.32
C SER A 17 -14.33 17.63 -52.51
N ALA A 18 -13.88 16.39 -52.51
CA ALA A 18 -13.43 15.70 -53.71
C ALA A 18 -13.96 14.26 -53.71
N LEU A 19 -14.85 13.97 -54.64
CA LEU A 19 -15.22 12.62 -55.09
C LEU A 19 -14.02 11.98 -55.81
N GLY A 20 -13.74 10.70 -55.53
CA GLY A 20 -12.78 9.92 -56.28
C GLY A 20 -12.82 8.42 -55.99
N ALA A 21 -13.59 7.72 -56.85
CA ALA A 21 -13.38 6.37 -57.40
C ALA A 21 -13.05 5.16 -56.50
N MET A 22 -13.89 4.17 -56.66
CA MET A 22 -13.83 2.75 -56.27
C MET A 22 -12.49 2.06 -56.57
N ALA A 23 -11.96 1.36 -55.55
CA ALA A 23 -11.15 0.17 -55.75
C ALA A 23 -11.56 -0.83 -54.64
N GLN A 24 -12.21 -1.92 -55.05
CA GLN A 24 -12.45 -3.08 -54.19
C GLN A 24 -11.10 -3.80 -53.96
N GLY A 25 -10.51 -3.55 -52.79
CA GLY A 25 -9.47 -4.38 -52.23
C GLY A 25 -10.10 -5.16 -51.08
N ALA A 26 -10.11 -6.48 -51.19
CA ALA A 26 -10.47 -7.37 -50.10
C ALA A 26 -9.48 -7.15 -48.95
N ALA A 27 -9.87 -6.37 -47.94
CA ALA A 27 -9.16 -6.28 -46.69
C ALA A 27 -9.60 -7.46 -45.82
N THR A 28 -8.67 -8.38 -45.59
CA THR A 28 -8.70 -9.33 -44.47
C THR A 28 -9.06 -8.59 -43.17
N PRO A 29 -9.99 -9.12 -42.37
CA PRO A 29 -10.26 -8.51 -41.06
C PRO A 29 -8.98 -8.57 -40.24
N SER A 30 -8.41 -7.40 -39.95
CA SER A 30 -7.45 -7.26 -38.87
C SER A 30 -8.12 -7.77 -37.60
N ASP A 31 -7.54 -8.79 -37.01
CA ASP A 31 -7.81 -9.15 -35.64
C ASP A 31 -7.63 -7.89 -34.77
N SER A 32 -8.76 -7.27 -34.44
CA SER A 32 -8.81 -6.34 -33.33
C SER A 32 -8.49 -7.15 -32.11
N ALA A 33 -7.24 -7.05 -31.64
CA ALA A 33 -6.89 -7.52 -30.32
C ALA A 33 -7.91 -6.88 -29.37
N SER A 34 -8.80 -7.72 -28.85
CA SER A 34 -9.67 -7.37 -27.73
C SER A 34 -8.73 -6.83 -26.65
N PRO A 35 -8.99 -5.66 -26.06
CA PRO A 35 -8.22 -5.27 -24.88
C PRO A 35 -8.29 -6.45 -23.93
N ALA A 36 -7.12 -6.92 -23.48
CA ALA A 36 -7.03 -7.93 -22.44
C ALA A 36 -7.94 -7.44 -21.31
N ALA A 37 -8.96 -8.23 -20.97
CA ALA A 37 -9.77 -7.95 -19.80
C ALA A 37 -8.77 -7.90 -18.66
N GLU A 38 -8.66 -6.75 -17.99
CA GLU A 38 -7.92 -6.65 -16.74
C GLU A 38 -8.49 -7.73 -15.83
N GLU A 39 -7.64 -8.68 -15.46
CA GLU A 39 -8.04 -9.71 -14.51
C GLU A 39 -8.55 -8.99 -13.26
N PRO A 40 -9.70 -9.40 -12.69
CA PRO A 40 -10.18 -8.78 -11.48
C PRO A 40 -9.07 -8.90 -10.43
N VAL A 41 -8.68 -7.75 -9.85
CA VAL A 41 -7.71 -7.70 -8.75
C VAL A 41 -8.23 -8.65 -7.68
N SER A 42 -7.58 -9.80 -7.55
CA SER A 42 -7.94 -10.80 -6.55
C SER A 42 -7.71 -10.16 -5.19
N ALA A 43 -8.75 -10.08 -4.38
CA ALA A 43 -8.56 -9.83 -2.96
C ALA A 43 -7.54 -10.89 -2.49
N GLY A 44 -6.42 -10.43 -1.89
CA GLY A 44 -5.29 -11.29 -1.56
C GLY A 44 -5.66 -12.57 -0.82
N SER A 45 -4.71 -13.45 -0.67
CA SER A 45 -4.82 -14.69 0.12
C SER A 45 -5.51 -14.40 1.48
N VAL A 46 -6.33 -15.34 1.94
CA VAL A 46 -6.95 -15.24 3.29
C VAL A 46 -5.86 -15.31 4.37
N ASP A 47 -4.77 -16.02 4.07
CA ASP A 47 -3.59 -16.20 4.93
C ASP A 47 -2.32 -15.93 4.11
N PRO A 48 -1.97 -14.67 3.83
CA PRO A 48 -0.78 -14.34 3.06
C PRO A 48 0.48 -14.72 3.83
N ALA A 49 1.47 -15.25 3.11
CA ALA A 49 2.79 -15.53 3.68
C ALA A 49 3.63 -14.24 3.77
N LEU A 50 4.70 -14.26 4.59
CA LEU A 50 5.72 -13.21 4.54
C LEU A 50 6.30 -13.09 3.13
N GLY A 51 6.48 -11.86 2.65
CA GLY A 51 6.92 -11.53 1.29
C GLY A 51 5.79 -11.54 0.24
N GLU A 52 4.56 -11.94 0.59
CA GLU A 52 3.42 -11.85 -0.32
C GLU A 52 2.80 -10.46 -0.27
N SER A 53 2.58 -9.84 -1.43
CA SER A 53 1.92 -8.54 -1.51
C SER A 53 0.41 -8.68 -1.48
N VAL A 54 -0.23 -7.90 -0.62
CA VAL A 54 -1.69 -7.88 -0.42
C VAL A 54 -2.25 -6.56 -0.89
N VAL A 55 -3.35 -6.59 -1.64
CA VAL A 55 -4.00 -5.38 -2.16
C VAL A 55 -5.08 -4.92 -1.17
N TYR A 56 -4.95 -3.70 -0.65
CA TYR A 56 -6.02 -3.07 0.11
C TYR A 56 -7.02 -2.41 -0.84
N ILE A 57 -8.28 -2.81 -0.70
CA ILE A 57 -9.40 -2.34 -1.52
C ILE A 57 -10.37 -1.56 -0.61
N ASP A 58 -10.72 -0.33 -0.98
CA ASP A 58 -11.66 0.50 -0.25
C ASP A 58 -13.09 -0.08 -0.25
N VAL A 59 -14.00 0.57 0.48
CA VAL A 59 -15.40 0.14 0.57
C VAL A 59 -16.15 0.25 -0.77
N SER A 60 -15.60 0.99 -1.74
CA SER A 60 -16.14 1.16 -3.09
C SER A 60 -15.60 0.14 -4.08
N GLY A 61 -14.62 -0.67 -3.67
CA GLY A 61 -13.97 -1.69 -4.51
C GLY A 61 -12.74 -1.18 -5.27
N ASN A 62 -12.22 0.01 -4.97
CA ASN A 62 -11.03 0.54 -5.61
C ASN A 62 -9.76 0.09 -4.86
N PRO A 63 -8.71 -0.36 -5.56
CA PRO A 63 -7.42 -0.59 -4.93
C PRO A 63 -6.80 0.75 -4.53
N ILE A 64 -6.29 0.85 -3.30
CA ILE A 64 -5.66 2.05 -2.76
C ILE A 64 -4.25 1.84 -2.23
N ALA A 65 -3.90 0.62 -1.88
CA ALA A 65 -2.53 0.27 -1.48
C ALA A 65 -2.17 -1.16 -1.86
N ASN A 66 -0.87 -1.38 -2.14
CA ASN A 66 -0.23 -2.68 -2.09
C ASN A 66 0.60 -2.71 -0.82
N VAL A 67 0.44 -3.75 0.00
CA VAL A 67 1.16 -3.88 1.27
C VAL A 67 1.87 -5.21 1.30
N THR A 68 3.15 -5.20 1.66
CA THR A 68 3.99 -6.39 1.78
C THR A 68 4.64 -6.40 3.16
N VAL A 69 4.52 -7.50 3.89
CA VAL A 69 5.30 -7.76 5.10
C VAL A 69 6.51 -8.57 4.69
N GLU A 70 7.65 -7.90 4.57
CA GLU A 70 8.89 -8.51 4.05
C GLU A 70 9.50 -9.51 5.02
N ALA A 71 9.50 -9.15 6.31
CA ALA A 71 10.12 -9.93 7.38
C ALA A 71 9.40 -9.71 8.71
N ALA A 72 9.57 -10.68 9.60
CA ALA A 72 9.21 -10.60 11.01
C ALA A 72 10.43 -10.99 11.84
N GLU A 73 10.83 -10.16 12.78
CA GLU A 73 11.94 -10.37 13.67
C GLU A 73 11.46 -10.39 15.12
N ARG A 74 11.63 -11.55 15.77
CA ARG A 74 11.36 -11.71 17.20
C ARG A 74 12.57 -11.29 18.01
N ASN A 75 12.30 -10.82 19.22
CA ASN A 75 13.35 -10.33 20.11
C ASN A 75 14.25 -9.29 19.41
N TRP A 76 13.62 -8.38 18.66
CA TRP A 76 14.30 -7.30 17.96
C TRP A 76 15.13 -6.47 18.95
N GLN A 77 16.41 -6.24 18.62
CA GLN A 77 17.40 -5.62 19.52
C GLN A 77 17.93 -4.27 19.04
N ASP A 78 17.55 -3.85 17.81
CA ASP A 78 18.08 -2.63 17.19
C ASP A 78 17.33 -1.38 17.66
N TYR A 79 16.89 -1.37 18.93
CA TYR A 79 16.22 -0.24 19.56
C TYR A 79 17.22 0.73 20.23
N GLY A 80 16.77 1.96 20.49
CA GLY A 80 17.53 3.00 21.15
C GLY A 80 17.89 2.64 22.61
N GLU A 81 18.93 3.29 23.13
CA GLU A 81 19.50 3.02 24.46
C GLU A 81 18.45 3.07 25.61
N PHE A 82 17.35 3.79 25.42
CA PHE A 82 16.31 4.00 26.46
C PHE A 82 15.03 3.20 26.22
N ASP A 83 14.98 2.41 25.16
CA ASP A 83 13.79 1.68 24.71
C ASP A 83 13.91 0.16 24.98
N GLU A 84 14.69 -0.25 25.98
CA GLU A 84 14.79 -1.66 26.35
C GLU A 84 13.43 -2.18 26.83
N PRO A 85 12.94 -3.33 26.31
CA PRO A 85 11.65 -3.89 26.73
C PRO A 85 11.66 -4.32 28.18
N ASP A 86 10.50 -4.27 28.83
CA ASP A 86 10.35 -4.70 30.23
C ASP A 86 10.68 -6.20 30.42
N PRO A 87 11.13 -6.63 31.62
CA PRO A 87 11.40 -8.03 31.90
C PRO A 87 10.19 -8.94 31.64
N GLY A 88 10.37 -9.96 30.82
CA GLY A 88 9.31 -10.95 30.48
C GLY A 88 8.52 -10.61 29.23
N VAL A 89 8.87 -9.51 28.55
CA VAL A 89 8.34 -9.16 27.22
C VAL A 89 9.47 -9.13 26.20
N GLU A 90 9.13 -9.12 24.94
CA GLU A 90 10.04 -8.96 23.81
C GLU A 90 9.44 -8.03 22.76
N TYR A 91 10.29 -7.35 22.03
CA TYR A 91 9.86 -6.66 20.83
C TYR A 91 9.78 -7.62 19.64
N VAL A 92 8.69 -7.51 18.89
CA VAL A 92 8.54 -8.14 17.58
C VAL A 92 8.42 -7.03 16.56
N ALA A 93 9.39 -6.96 15.65
CA ALA A 93 9.44 -5.97 14.59
C ALA A 93 9.07 -6.60 13.24
N PHE A 94 8.19 -5.93 12.50
CA PHE A 94 7.80 -6.31 11.15
C PHE A 94 8.32 -5.27 10.16
N THR A 95 9.08 -5.71 9.17
CA THR A 95 9.43 -4.84 8.03
C THR A 95 8.24 -4.82 7.07
N VAL A 96 7.65 -3.65 6.92
CA VAL A 96 6.45 -3.44 6.09
C VAL A 96 6.76 -2.46 4.97
N THR A 97 6.40 -2.82 3.75
CA THR A 97 6.41 -1.92 2.59
C THR A 97 4.97 -1.62 2.19
N VAL A 98 4.63 -0.32 2.11
CA VAL A 98 3.33 0.18 1.63
C VAL A 98 3.58 0.99 0.37
N GLU A 99 2.91 0.61 -0.73
CA GLU A 99 2.86 1.37 -1.99
C GLU A 99 1.45 1.93 -2.17
N SER A 100 1.34 3.23 -2.34
CA SER A 100 0.06 3.90 -2.62
C SER A 100 -0.30 3.78 -4.09
N VAL A 101 -1.45 3.16 -4.38
CA VAL A 101 -2.03 3.10 -5.73
C VAL A 101 -3.30 3.94 -5.85
N ILE A 102 -3.50 4.86 -4.89
CA ILE A 102 -4.67 5.74 -4.85
C ILE A 102 -4.74 6.63 -6.10
N GLY A 103 -5.91 6.78 -6.70
CA GLY A 103 -6.06 7.56 -7.93
C GLY A 103 -5.95 9.07 -7.73
N ARG A 104 -6.23 9.58 -6.52
CA ARG A 104 -6.20 11.01 -6.16
C ARG A 104 -6.00 11.19 -4.66
N GLY A 105 -5.31 12.27 -4.25
CA GLY A 105 -5.03 12.57 -2.87
C GLY A 105 -3.79 11.83 -2.37
N THR A 106 -3.76 11.56 -1.08
CA THR A 106 -2.69 10.82 -0.40
C THR A 106 -3.28 9.69 0.42
N LEU A 107 -2.54 8.61 0.56
CA LEU A 107 -2.80 7.54 1.51
C LEU A 107 -2.07 7.91 2.80
N GLU A 108 -2.81 8.05 3.89
CA GLU A 108 -2.24 8.16 5.22
C GLU A 108 -1.91 6.76 5.76
N VAL A 109 -0.77 6.60 6.37
CA VAL A 109 -0.30 5.36 6.99
C VAL A 109 0.19 5.69 8.39
N SER A 110 -0.46 5.15 9.39
CA SER A 110 -0.12 5.29 10.80
C SER A 110 0.31 3.94 11.38
N ASP A 111 1.24 3.95 12.34
CA ASP A 111 1.60 2.75 13.10
C ASP A 111 0.40 2.20 13.89
N PHE A 112 -0.50 3.07 14.38
CA PHE A 112 -1.72 2.69 15.10
C PHE A 112 -2.74 1.90 14.28
N ASP A 113 -2.60 1.90 12.95
CA ASP A 113 -3.47 1.11 12.07
C ASP A 113 -3.10 -0.38 12.04
N PHE A 114 -1.92 -0.73 12.59
CA PHE A 114 -1.45 -2.11 12.63
C PHE A 114 -1.83 -2.80 13.94
N THR A 115 -2.12 -4.08 13.83
CA THR A 115 -2.56 -4.90 14.95
C THR A 115 -2.00 -6.31 14.83
N LEU A 116 -1.39 -6.80 15.90
CA LEU A 116 -0.86 -8.16 15.98
C LEU A 116 -1.80 -9.04 16.79
N GLN A 117 -2.11 -10.23 16.29
CA GLN A 117 -2.87 -11.26 17.00
C GLN A 117 -1.98 -12.44 17.34
N ASP A 118 -2.08 -12.94 18.56
CA ASP A 118 -1.45 -14.19 18.98
C ASP A 118 -2.35 -15.41 18.76
N SER A 119 -1.80 -16.61 18.91
CA SER A 119 -2.53 -17.87 18.74
C SER A 119 -3.64 -18.08 19.79
N GLY A 120 -3.57 -17.36 20.91
CA GLY A 120 -4.62 -17.34 21.94
C GLY A 120 -5.78 -16.42 21.61
N GLY A 121 -5.66 -15.61 20.54
CA GLY A 121 -6.66 -14.63 20.10
C GLY A 121 -6.54 -13.27 20.78
N PHE A 122 -5.49 -13.01 21.57
CA PHE A 122 -5.22 -11.68 22.12
C PHE A 122 -4.74 -10.75 21.02
N ILE A 123 -5.11 -9.48 21.16
CA ILE A 123 -4.78 -8.41 20.23
C ILE A 123 -3.78 -7.48 20.90
N TRP A 124 -2.65 -7.25 20.22
CA TRP A 124 -1.57 -6.38 20.64
C TRP A 124 -1.56 -5.14 19.73
N GLY A 125 -1.51 -3.97 20.35
CA GLY A 125 -1.26 -2.70 19.63
C GLY A 125 0.24 -2.49 19.44
N THR A 126 0.59 -1.56 18.57
CA THR A 126 1.96 -1.09 18.37
C THR A 126 2.53 -0.45 19.63
N THR A 127 3.85 -0.45 19.75
CA THR A 127 4.57 0.23 20.83
C THR A 127 5.55 1.22 20.24
N PHE A 128 5.84 2.28 20.99
CA PHE A 128 6.90 3.21 20.64
C PHE A 128 8.25 2.58 20.98
N ALA A 129 9.09 2.47 19.98
CA ALA A 129 10.49 2.13 20.14
C ALA A 129 11.28 2.90 19.09
N SER A 130 12.23 3.72 19.47
CA SER A 130 13.15 4.35 18.53
C SER A 130 14.21 3.35 18.07
N ALA A 131 14.72 3.51 16.86
CA ALA A 131 15.83 2.68 16.38
C ALA A 131 17.18 3.14 16.96
N ALA A 132 18.15 2.23 17.02
CA ALA A 132 19.54 2.59 17.25
C ALA A 132 20.09 3.45 16.09
N GLU A 133 21.17 4.22 16.33
CA GLU A 133 21.67 5.24 15.38
C GLU A 133 22.07 4.70 13.99
N ASP A 134 22.46 3.43 13.89
CA ASP A 134 23.00 2.84 12.65
C ASP A 134 21.97 1.95 11.90
N VAL A 135 20.70 2.01 12.26
CA VAL A 135 19.63 1.19 11.63
C VAL A 135 19.10 1.86 10.37
N GLU A 136 19.06 1.11 9.25
CA GLU A 136 18.63 1.64 7.95
C GLU A 136 17.11 1.76 7.85
N ILE A 137 16.36 0.76 8.36
CA ILE A 137 14.90 0.75 8.36
C ILE A 137 14.44 0.98 9.79
N THR A 138 13.82 2.14 10.03
CA THR A 138 13.40 2.58 11.37
C THR A 138 11.93 2.32 11.62
N PRO A 139 11.50 2.25 12.89
CA PRO A 139 10.10 2.28 13.26
C PRO A 139 9.37 3.50 12.66
N LEU A 140 8.09 3.31 12.35
CA LEU A 140 7.23 4.40 11.92
C LEU A 140 6.88 5.26 13.14
N GLU A 141 7.53 6.43 13.25
CA GLU A 141 7.33 7.36 14.38
C GLU A 141 6.25 8.41 14.11
N ASP A 142 6.11 8.82 12.84
CA ASP A 142 5.15 9.83 12.38
C ASP A 142 4.29 9.27 11.26
N ASP A 143 3.05 9.74 11.15
CA ASP A 143 2.15 9.38 10.06
C ASP A 143 2.74 9.75 8.69
N LEU A 144 2.72 8.81 7.76
CA LEU A 144 3.16 9.02 6.39
C LEU A 144 1.98 9.42 5.51
N ASN A 145 2.24 10.28 4.54
CA ASN A 145 1.29 10.68 3.52
C ASN A 145 1.86 10.33 2.15
N LEU A 146 1.44 9.20 1.58
CA LEU A 146 1.94 8.67 0.32
C LEU A 146 1.05 9.12 -0.85
N ALA A 147 1.61 9.88 -1.79
CA ALA A 147 0.94 10.18 -3.04
C ALA A 147 0.86 8.94 -3.94
N SER A 148 0.05 9.01 -5.01
CA SER A 148 -0.09 7.91 -5.97
C SER A 148 1.27 7.48 -6.54
N GLY A 149 1.59 6.20 -6.44
CA GLY A 149 2.85 5.61 -6.90
C GLY A 149 4.03 5.80 -5.96
N GLU A 150 3.85 6.44 -4.80
CA GLU A 150 4.87 6.50 -3.76
C GLU A 150 4.82 5.24 -2.90
N SER A 151 5.98 4.83 -2.41
CA SER A 151 6.13 3.73 -1.47
C SER A 151 7.05 4.08 -0.32
N ALA A 152 6.82 3.46 0.83
CA ALA A 152 7.68 3.56 1.99
C ALA A 152 7.88 2.18 2.61
N THR A 153 9.08 1.95 3.17
CA THR A 153 9.43 0.77 3.95
C THR A 153 9.81 1.22 5.34
N PHE A 154 9.22 0.61 6.37
CA PHE A 154 9.41 0.96 7.77
C PHE A 154 9.22 -0.26 8.67
N LEU A 155 9.57 -0.12 9.95
CA LEU A 155 9.24 -1.12 10.96
C LEU A 155 7.93 -0.77 11.67
N VAL A 156 7.16 -1.82 11.96
CA VAL A 156 6.05 -1.78 12.91
C VAL A 156 6.43 -2.66 14.08
N VAL A 157 6.48 -2.09 15.29
CA VAL A 157 7.00 -2.77 16.48
C VAL A 157 5.89 -3.03 17.47
N PHE A 158 5.88 -4.24 18.02
CA PHE A 158 4.95 -4.68 19.06
C PHE A 158 5.71 -5.16 20.27
N GLU A 159 5.21 -4.87 21.46
CA GLU A 159 5.70 -5.44 22.71
C GLU A 159 4.78 -6.58 23.12
N VAL A 160 5.31 -7.81 23.16
CA VAL A 160 4.55 -9.02 23.46
C VAL A 160 5.21 -9.83 24.57
N LEU A 161 4.47 -10.74 25.19
CA LEU A 161 5.06 -11.65 26.16
C LEU A 161 6.08 -12.59 25.49
N GLN A 162 7.22 -12.79 26.14
CA GLN A 162 8.27 -13.69 25.61
C GLN A 162 7.72 -15.10 25.36
N GLY A 163 8.00 -15.61 24.16
CA GLY A 163 7.59 -16.95 23.74
C GLY A 163 6.10 -17.07 23.39
N GLN A 164 5.37 -15.95 23.30
CA GLN A 164 4.00 -15.96 22.81
C GLN A 164 3.96 -16.43 21.34
N GLU A 165 3.13 -17.41 21.02
CA GLU A 165 2.92 -17.83 19.63
C GLU A 165 2.07 -16.77 18.89
N LEU A 166 2.55 -16.32 17.74
CA LEU A 166 1.89 -15.29 16.92
C LEU A 166 1.01 -15.97 15.87
N ALA A 167 -0.08 -15.30 15.48
CA ALA A 167 -1.02 -15.82 14.48
C ALA A 167 -1.07 -14.95 13.22
N HIS A 168 -1.41 -13.67 13.36
CA HIS A 168 -1.62 -12.80 12.21
C HIS A 168 -1.18 -11.37 12.50
N LEU A 169 -0.67 -10.70 11.45
CA LEU A 169 -0.54 -9.25 11.40
C LEU A 169 -1.68 -8.68 10.56
N TYR A 170 -2.35 -7.65 11.08
CA TYR A 170 -3.44 -6.95 10.43
C TYR A 170 -3.12 -5.49 10.20
N TRP A 171 -3.80 -4.88 9.23
CA TRP A 171 -3.82 -3.44 8.97
C TRP A 171 -5.24 -2.95 8.74
N GLN A 172 -5.60 -1.82 9.36
CA GLN A 172 -6.92 -1.21 9.25
C GLN A 172 -6.80 0.31 9.14
N PRO A 173 -6.42 0.85 7.96
CA PRO A 173 -6.29 2.30 7.79
C PRO A 173 -7.67 2.98 7.91
N ASP A 174 -7.72 4.17 8.53
CA ASP A 174 -8.90 5.02 8.62
C ASP A 174 -10.20 4.32 9.07
N SER A 175 -10.14 3.40 10.01
CA SER A 175 -11.29 2.56 10.39
C SER A 175 -11.98 1.85 9.21
N GLY A 176 -11.24 1.64 8.12
CA GLY A 176 -11.67 0.90 6.94
C GLY A 176 -11.81 -0.60 7.18
N ARG A 177 -11.53 -1.40 6.16
CA ARG A 177 -11.52 -2.85 6.29
C ARG A 177 -10.29 -3.32 7.05
N LEU A 178 -10.49 -4.28 7.94
CA LEU A 178 -9.37 -5.05 8.49
C LEU A 178 -8.81 -5.96 7.40
N LEU A 179 -7.53 -5.84 7.11
CA LEU A 179 -6.81 -6.64 6.13
C LEU A 179 -5.80 -7.53 6.84
N THR A 180 -5.82 -8.85 6.57
CA THR A 180 -4.73 -9.73 6.99
C THR A 180 -3.52 -9.46 6.10
N LEU A 181 -2.41 -9.07 6.70
CA LEU A 181 -1.15 -8.78 6.00
C LEU A 181 -0.22 -9.99 5.94
N ALA A 182 -0.19 -10.77 7.02
CA ALA A 182 0.63 -11.96 7.10
C ALA A 182 0.06 -12.98 8.08
N SER A 183 0.18 -14.26 7.72
CA SER A 183 0.09 -15.39 8.64
C SER A 183 1.46 -15.63 9.26
N LEU A 184 1.51 -15.79 10.57
CA LEU A 184 2.74 -15.85 11.38
C LEU A 184 2.97 -17.23 11.98
N GLU A 185 2.29 -18.28 11.46
CA GLU A 185 2.49 -19.64 11.92
C GLU A 185 3.95 -20.06 11.71
N GLY A 186 4.66 -20.30 12.81
CA GLY A 186 6.06 -20.75 12.80
C GLY A 186 7.11 -19.64 12.79
N VAL A 187 6.70 -18.38 13.03
CA VAL A 187 7.58 -17.23 13.26
C VAL A 187 8.04 -17.17 14.71
#